data_0b2765a553cd716687b4306365dd4155
#
_entry.id   0b2765a553cd716687b4306365dd4155
#
_cell.length_a   1.000
_cell.length_b   1.000
_cell.length_c   1.000
_cell.angle_alpha   90.00
_cell.angle_beta   90.00
_cell.angle_gamma   90.00
#
_symmetry.space_group_name_H-M   'P 1'
#
loop_
_entity.id
_entity.type
_entity.pdbx_description
1 polymer ?
#
loop_
_entity_poly.entity_id
_entity_poly.type
_entity_poly.pdbx_seq_one_letter_code
_entity_poly.pdbx_strand_id
1 'polypeptide(L)'
;RTTRRFMPRTILGHINRLKSVMMLAVFRGIIPFSPFKGYAPQKPVFKQMYLTEDELDRFANTTYDTPNRNFTRDMFLFSCWTGICYCDMRSLTAANLVRADDGSLWIHTERQKTGTPECVRLMEIPLKIVEKYKGMDSNGKLLPMLTKESMNRHLKKMSVMCGINRPISFHQARHT
;
A
#
# COMPACT_ATOMS: atom_id res chain seq x y z
N ARG A 1 25.72 13.38 22.53
CA ARG A 1 25.54 12.38 21.45
C ARG A 1 24.14 11.80 21.59
N THR A 2 23.22 12.16 20.69
CA THR A 2 21.84 11.65 20.68
C THR A 2 21.89 10.19 20.19
N THR A 3 21.76 9.25 21.08
CA THR A 3 21.67 7.82 20.75
C THR A 3 20.36 7.58 20.00
N ARG A 4 20.42 7.39 18.70
CA ARG A 4 19.27 7.06 17.85
C ARG A 4 18.78 5.67 18.24
N ARG A 5 17.67 5.58 18.97
CA ARG A 5 17.04 4.29 19.29
C ARG A 5 16.32 3.76 18.05
N PHE A 6 16.69 2.57 17.60
CA PHE A 6 15.96 1.89 16.54
C PHE A 6 14.61 1.39 17.04
N MET A 7 13.63 1.41 16.14
CA MET A 7 12.32 0.79 16.43
C MET A 7 12.46 -0.73 16.60
N PRO A 8 11.68 -1.36 17.51
CA PRO A 8 11.77 -2.81 17.77
C PRO A 8 11.68 -3.67 16.52
N ARG A 9 10.86 -3.28 15.55
CA ARG A 9 10.75 -3.97 14.26
C ARG A 9 12.04 -3.92 13.45
N THR A 10 12.74 -2.78 13.46
CA THR A 10 14.02 -2.62 12.76
C THR A 10 15.09 -3.52 13.40
N ILE A 11 15.14 -3.54 14.74
CA ILE A 11 16.05 -4.41 15.50
C ILE A 11 15.80 -5.87 15.15
N LEU A 12 14.52 -6.31 15.19
CA LEU A 12 14.15 -7.68 14.81
C LEU A 12 14.58 -8.02 13.38
N GLY A 13 14.40 -7.09 12.44
CA GLY A 13 14.83 -7.26 11.05
C GLY A 13 16.35 -7.47 10.93
N HIS A 14 17.16 -6.72 11.68
CA HIS A 14 18.62 -6.90 11.69
C HIS A 14 19.02 -8.23 12.34
N ILE A 15 18.40 -8.61 13.46
CA ILE A 15 18.65 -9.89 14.12
C ILE A 15 18.33 -11.06 13.18
N ASN A 16 17.21 -11.04 12.48
CA ASN A 16 16.82 -12.11 11.56
C ASN A 16 17.80 -12.24 10.39
N ARG A 17 18.28 -11.13 9.82
CA ARG A 17 19.32 -11.17 8.78
C ARG A 17 20.62 -11.77 9.29
N LEU A 18 21.07 -11.36 10.49
CA LEU A 18 22.28 -11.91 11.10
C LEU A 18 22.11 -13.40 11.38
N LYS A 19 20.97 -13.84 11.91
CA LYS A 19 20.67 -15.28 12.09
C LYS A 19 20.80 -16.05 10.77
N SER A 20 20.28 -15.51 9.65
CA SER A 20 20.39 -16.17 8.36
C SER A 20 21.84 -16.33 7.90
N VAL A 21 22.67 -15.31 8.10
CA VAL A 21 24.10 -15.38 7.78
C VAL A 21 24.82 -16.43 8.65
N MET A 22 24.54 -16.45 9.95
CA MET A 22 25.16 -17.42 10.86
C MET A 22 24.70 -18.86 10.56
N MET A 23 23.45 -19.06 10.16
CA MET A 23 22.97 -20.37 9.71
C MET A 23 23.68 -20.83 8.42
N LEU A 24 23.94 -19.91 7.49
CA LEU A 24 24.73 -20.22 6.29
C LEU A 24 26.17 -20.62 6.65
N ALA A 25 26.80 -19.96 7.64
CA ALA A 25 28.11 -20.30 8.13
C ALA A 25 28.17 -21.71 8.77
N VAL A 26 27.13 -22.09 9.52
CA VAL A 26 26.98 -23.48 10.03
C VAL A 26 26.83 -24.46 8.88
N PHE A 27 25.96 -24.16 7.92
CA PHE A 27 25.74 -25.05 6.76
C PHE A 27 27.02 -25.28 5.94
N ARG A 28 27.86 -24.26 5.83
CA ARG A 28 29.16 -24.35 5.14
C ARG A 28 30.29 -24.93 6.01
N GLY A 29 30.01 -25.34 7.23
CA GLY A 29 31.03 -25.90 8.14
C GLY A 29 32.05 -24.89 8.68
N ILE A 30 31.82 -23.57 8.51
CA ILE A 30 32.71 -22.50 8.98
C ILE A 30 32.67 -22.41 10.52
N ILE A 31 31.47 -22.61 11.11
CA ILE A 31 31.24 -22.65 12.55
C ILE A 31 30.46 -23.91 12.91
N PRO A 32 30.71 -24.54 14.08
CA PRO A 32 30.08 -25.81 14.46
C PRO A 32 28.61 -25.66 14.83
N PHE A 33 28.18 -24.50 15.32
CA PHE A 33 26.81 -24.21 15.71
C PHE A 33 26.53 -22.72 15.64
N SER A 34 25.21 -22.37 15.51
CA SER A 34 24.79 -20.97 15.49
C SER A 34 24.90 -20.35 16.90
N PRO A 35 25.53 -19.17 17.06
CA PRO A 35 25.58 -18.46 18.34
C PRO A 35 24.18 -17.97 18.78
N PHE A 36 23.18 -18.04 17.89
CA PHE A 36 21.78 -17.74 18.20
C PHE A 36 20.97 -18.97 18.63
N LYS A 37 21.61 -20.12 18.91
CA LYS A 37 20.90 -21.29 19.41
C LYS A 37 20.21 -20.95 20.74
N GLY A 38 18.88 -21.15 20.79
CA GLY A 38 18.07 -20.80 21.98
C GLY A 38 17.72 -19.32 22.12
N TYR A 39 18.25 -18.42 21.29
CA TYR A 39 17.86 -17.01 21.31
C TYR A 39 16.60 -16.76 20.45
N ALA A 40 15.48 -16.42 21.11
CA ALA A 40 14.23 -16.02 20.48
C ALA A 40 13.92 -14.56 20.85
N PRO A 41 14.12 -13.60 19.94
CA PRO A 41 13.75 -12.21 20.21
C PRO A 41 12.23 -12.06 20.34
N GLN A 42 11.79 -11.21 21.26
CA GLN A 42 10.36 -10.88 21.38
C GLN A 42 9.87 -10.26 20.09
N LYS A 43 8.80 -10.81 19.54
CA LYS A 43 8.13 -10.25 18.37
C LYS A 43 7.35 -9.01 18.78
N PRO A 44 7.60 -7.85 18.19
CA PRO A 44 6.79 -6.68 18.48
C PRO A 44 5.33 -6.93 18.06
N VAL A 45 4.41 -6.55 18.93
CA VAL A 45 2.98 -6.59 18.61
C VAL A 45 2.68 -5.50 17.58
N PHE A 46 2.15 -5.88 16.43
CA PHE A 46 1.73 -4.96 15.38
C PHE A 46 0.23 -4.76 15.48
N LYS A 47 -0.20 -3.53 15.73
CA LYS A 47 -1.58 -3.14 15.43
C LYS A 47 -1.69 -3.00 13.92
N GLN A 48 -2.49 -3.83 13.29
CA GLN A 48 -2.89 -3.67 11.91
C GLN A 48 -3.75 -2.40 11.83
N MET A 49 -3.30 -1.40 11.10
CA MET A 49 -4.01 -0.14 10.99
C MET A 49 -4.75 -0.14 9.65
N TYR A 50 -6.05 -0.29 9.70
CA TYR A 50 -7.00 -0.09 8.62
C TYR A 50 -8.02 0.97 9.03
N LEU A 51 -8.79 1.51 8.11
CA LEU A 51 -9.91 2.38 8.42
C LEU A 51 -11.13 1.52 8.74
N THR A 52 -11.87 1.89 9.80
CA THR A 52 -13.21 1.34 10.02
C THR A 52 -14.16 1.87 8.95
N GLU A 53 -15.33 1.25 8.80
CA GLU A 53 -16.35 1.67 7.86
C GLU A 53 -16.72 3.15 8.07
N ASP A 54 -17.02 3.55 9.32
CA ASP A 54 -17.32 4.95 9.67
C ASP A 54 -16.17 5.92 9.35
N GLU A 55 -14.92 5.48 9.51
CA GLU A 55 -13.76 6.30 9.17
C GLU A 55 -13.58 6.44 7.66
N LEU A 56 -13.84 5.37 6.92
CA LEU A 56 -13.80 5.35 5.47
C LEU A 56 -14.90 6.25 4.89
N ASP A 57 -16.11 6.18 5.43
CA ASP A 57 -17.23 7.02 5.02
C ASP A 57 -16.96 8.50 5.29
N ARG A 58 -16.45 8.85 6.47
CA ARG A 58 -16.03 10.23 6.75
C ARG A 58 -14.92 10.70 5.82
N PHE A 59 -13.94 9.85 5.56
CA PHE A 59 -12.85 10.15 4.64
C PHE A 59 -13.34 10.34 3.20
N ALA A 60 -14.26 9.52 2.73
CA ALA A 60 -14.82 9.58 1.38
C ALA A 60 -15.69 10.82 1.17
N ASN A 61 -16.53 11.18 2.17
CA ASN A 61 -17.52 12.25 2.07
C ASN A 61 -16.97 13.63 2.45
N THR A 62 -15.76 13.72 3.01
CA THR A 62 -15.13 15.00 3.33
C THR A 62 -14.73 15.73 2.04
N THR A 63 -15.14 17.00 1.92
CA THR A 63 -14.66 17.89 0.87
C THR A 63 -13.31 18.47 1.26
N TYR A 64 -12.32 18.28 0.41
CA TYR A 64 -10.98 18.78 0.65
C TYR A 64 -10.71 20.06 -0.13
N ASP A 65 -9.96 20.96 0.47
CA ASP A 65 -9.69 22.34 0.01
C ASP A 65 -8.77 22.44 -1.22
N THR A 66 -8.13 21.35 -1.62
CA THR A 66 -7.22 21.34 -2.79
C THR A 66 -7.52 20.21 -3.76
N PRO A 67 -7.39 20.45 -5.08
CA PRO A 67 -7.57 19.42 -6.11
C PRO A 67 -6.70 18.17 -5.84
N ASN A 68 -5.45 18.36 -5.39
CA ASN A 68 -4.54 17.25 -5.11
C ASN A 68 -4.99 16.37 -3.93
N ARG A 69 -5.71 16.93 -2.94
CA ARG A 69 -6.28 16.13 -1.85
C ARG A 69 -7.50 15.35 -2.32
N ASN A 70 -8.38 15.96 -3.09
CA ASN A 70 -9.51 15.25 -3.69
C ASN A 70 -9.03 14.12 -4.60
N PHE A 71 -8.00 14.37 -5.39
CA PHE A 71 -7.34 13.34 -6.19
C PHE A 71 -6.75 12.22 -5.30
N THR A 72 -6.03 12.58 -4.24
CA THR A 72 -5.45 11.58 -3.30
C THR A 72 -6.54 10.74 -2.63
N ARG A 73 -7.69 11.35 -2.27
CA ARG A 73 -8.86 10.63 -1.77
C ARG A 73 -9.31 9.57 -2.76
N ASP A 74 -9.54 9.98 -4.00
CA ASP A 74 -10.07 9.09 -5.03
C ASP A 74 -9.11 7.91 -5.31
N MET A 75 -7.82 8.18 -5.35
CA MET A 75 -6.81 7.11 -5.52
C MET A 75 -6.74 6.18 -4.30
N PHE A 76 -6.89 6.71 -3.09
CA PHE A 76 -6.95 5.91 -1.87
C PHE A 76 -8.19 5.01 -1.86
N LEU A 77 -9.37 5.56 -2.18
CA LEU A 77 -10.63 4.81 -2.31
C LEU A 77 -10.52 3.74 -3.41
N PHE A 78 -9.96 4.08 -4.55
CA PHE A 78 -9.71 3.09 -5.61
C PHE A 78 -8.90 1.90 -5.10
N SER A 79 -7.83 2.15 -4.35
CA SER A 79 -7.01 1.08 -3.74
C SER A 79 -7.76 0.29 -2.66
N CYS A 80 -8.65 0.92 -1.87
CA CYS A 80 -9.48 0.23 -0.88
C CYS A 80 -10.41 -0.78 -1.56
N TRP A 81 -11.08 -0.38 -2.64
CA TRP A 81 -12.06 -1.20 -3.34
C TRP A 81 -11.48 -2.24 -4.29
N THR A 82 -10.26 -2.04 -4.76
CA THR A 82 -9.61 -2.95 -5.71
C THR A 82 -8.52 -3.82 -5.09
N GLY A 83 -7.99 -3.42 -3.93
CA GLY A 83 -6.82 -4.05 -3.34
C GLY A 83 -5.50 -3.80 -4.10
N ILE A 84 -5.54 -3.10 -5.25
CA ILE A 84 -4.34 -2.83 -6.06
C ILE A 84 -3.41 -1.86 -5.32
N CYS A 85 -2.12 -2.19 -5.25
CA CYS A 85 -1.17 -1.38 -4.53
C CYS A 85 -0.74 -0.14 -5.33
N TYR A 86 -0.13 0.86 -4.64
CA TYR A 86 0.33 2.10 -5.26
C TYR A 86 1.23 1.87 -6.50
N CYS A 87 2.18 0.94 -6.40
CA CYS A 87 3.12 0.68 -7.52
C CYS A 87 2.39 0.15 -8.74
N ASP A 88 1.48 -0.79 -8.52
CA ASP A 88 0.71 -1.44 -9.59
C ASP A 88 -0.29 -0.46 -10.19
N MET A 89 -1.01 0.36 -9.37
CA MET A 89 -1.88 1.43 -9.86
C MET A 89 -1.15 2.42 -10.78
N ARG A 90 0.08 2.79 -10.43
CA ARG A 90 0.90 3.72 -11.23
C ARG A 90 1.26 3.17 -12.60
N SER A 91 1.30 1.85 -12.77
CA SER A 91 1.63 1.20 -14.05
C SER A 91 0.41 0.99 -14.94
N LEU A 92 -0.82 1.07 -14.41
CA LEU A 92 -2.04 0.81 -15.17
C LEU A 92 -2.19 1.73 -16.37
N THR A 93 -2.61 1.12 -17.47
CA THR A 93 -2.96 1.78 -18.75
C THR A 93 -4.34 1.33 -19.20
N ALA A 94 -4.86 1.92 -20.26
CA ALA A 94 -6.13 1.48 -20.84
C ALA A 94 -6.12 0.02 -21.32
N ALA A 95 -4.95 -0.51 -21.68
CA ALA A 95 -4.79 -1.92 -22.08
C ALA A 95 -5.03 -2.92 -20.94
N ASN A 96 -4.96 -2.45 -19.68
CA ASN A 96 -5.28 -3.30 -18.53
C ASN A 96 -6.80 -3.45 -18.28
N LEU A 97 -7.64 -2.65 -18.97
CA LEU A 97 -9.09 -2.74 -18.86
C LEU A 97 -9.63 -3.77 -19.84
N VAL A 98 -10.28 -4.78 -19.31
CA VAL A 98 -10.90 -5.87 -20.08
C VAL A 98 -12.40 -5.91 -19.79
N ARG A 99 -13.22 -5.91 -20.82
CA ARG A 99 -14.67 -6.09 -20.69
C ARG A 99 -14.99 -7.57 -20.79
N ALA A 100 -15.69 -8.11 -19.80
CA ALA A 100 -16.18 -9.48 -19.82
C ALA A 100 -17.49 -9.59 -20.63
N ASP A 101 -17.90 -10.82 -20.93
CA ASP A 101 -19.11 -11.12 -21.73
C ASP A 101 -20.40 -10.63 -21.07
N ASP A 102 -20.43 -10.55 -19.74
CA ASP A 102 -21.53 -9.99 -18.95
C ASP A 102 -21.58 -8.44 -18.94
N GLY A 103 -20.68 -7.80 -19.69
CA GLY A 103 -20.53 -6.35 -19.77
C GLY A 103 -19.75 -5.72 -18.60
N SER A 104 -19.34 -6.50 -17.58
CA SER A 104 -18.55 -6.00 -16.46
C SER A 104 -17.13 -5.62 -16.91
N LEU A 105 -16.56 -4.62 -16.24
CA LEU A 105 -15.20 -4.14 -16.52
C LEU A 105 -14.24 -4.68 -15.46
N TRP A 106 -13.11 -5.20 -15.92
CA TRP A 106 -12.08 -5.81 -15.10
C TRP A 106 -10.73 -5.15 -15.33
N ILE A 107 -9.88 -5.13 -14.31
CA ILE A 107 -8.46 -4.82 -14.46
C ILE A 107 -7.68 -6.11 -14.45
N HIS A 108 -6.94 -6.35 -15.53
CA HIS A 108 -5.95 -7.42 -15.60
C HIS A 108 -4.57 -6.80 -15.46
N THR A 109 -3.84 -7.15 -14.42
CA THR A 109 -2.50 -6.62 -14.13
C THR A 109 -1.63 -7.71 -13.53
N GLU A 110 -0.36 -7.41 -13.38
CA GLU A 110 0.62 -8.28 -12.72
C GLU A 110 1.28 -7.52 -11.58
N ARG A 111 1.41 -8.17 -10.43
CA ARG A 111 2.09 -7.56 -9.27
C ARG A 111 3.56 -7.37 -9.56
N GLN A 112 4.04 -6.13 -9.58
CA GLN A 112 5.45 -5.79 -9.82
C GLN A 112 6.41 -6.50 -8.85
N LYS A 113 5.99 -6.74 -7.61
CA LYS A 113 6.82 -7.36 -6.57
C LYS A 113 7.01 -8.86 -6.73
N THR A 114 6.01 -9.58 -7.24
CA THR A 114 5.96 -11.05 -7.21
C THR A 114 5.73 -11.68 -8.57
N GLY A 115 5.41 -10.91 -9.62
CA GLY A 115 5.03 -11.43 -10.93
C GLY A 115 3.71 -12.20 -10.92
N THR A 116 2.87 -12.01 -9.89
CA THR A 116 1.60 -12.74 -9.77
C THR A 116 0.51 -12.02 -10.55
N PRO A 117 -0.22 -12.69 -11.48
CA PRO A 117 -1.37 -12.09 -12.13
C PRO A 117 -2.46 -11.71 -11.13
N GLU A 118 -3.04 -10.54 -11.29
CA GLU A 118 -4.20 -10.05 -10.53
C GLU A 118 -5.31 -9.68 -11.51
N CYS A 119 -6.52 -10.23 -11.28
CA CYS A 119 -7.74 -9.88 -12.01
C CYS A 119 -8.74 -9.29 -11.03
N VAL A 120 -9.11 -8.04 -11.21
CA VAL A 120 -9.98 -7.31 -10.27
C VAL A 120 -11.17 -6.75 -11.01
N ARG A 121 -12.38 -7.15 -10.60
CA ARG A 121 -13.62 -6.58 -11.10
C ARG A 121 -13.77 -5.14 -10.59
N LEU A 122 -14.06 -4.21 -11.48
CA LEU A 122 -14.37 -2.84 -11.10
C LEU A 122 -15.82 -2.75 -10.62
N MET A 123 -15.96 -2.54 -9.32
CA MET A 123 -17.23 -2.20 -8.69
C MET A 123 -17.59 -0.73 -9.01
N GLU A 124 -18.75 -0.26 -8.56
CA GLU A 124 -19.29 1.06 -8.90
C GLU A 124 -18.32 2.21 -8.57
N ILE A 125 -17.72 2.21 -7.38
CA ILE A 125 -16.82 3.29 -6.93
C ILE A 125 -15.55 3.37 -7.78
N PRO A 126 -14.75 2.30 -7.92
CA PRO A 126 -13.56 2.34 -8.77
C PRO A 126 -13.89 2.59 -10.25
N LEU A 127 -15.06 2.16 -10.74
CA LEU A 127 -15.50 2.45 -12.10
C LEU A 127 -15.70 3.95 -12.30
N LYS A 128 -16.43 4.63 -11.39
CA LYS A 128 -16.61 6.08 -11.42
C LYS A 128 -15.28 6.84 -11.36
N ILE A 129 -14.31 6.32 -10.59
CA ILE A 129 -12.99 6.94 -10.51
C ILE A 129 -12.24 6.80 -11.83
N VAL A 130 -12.24 5.62 -12.46
CA VAL A 130 -11.60 5.41 -13.76
C VAL A 130 -12.23 6.34 -14.82
N GLU A 131 -13.56 6.44 -14.88
CA GLU A 131 -14.26 7.32 -15.82
C GLU A 131 -13.91 8.80 -15.58
N LYS A 132 -13.86 9.23 -14.30
CA LYS A 132 -13.51 10.59 -13.91
C LYS A 132 -12.12 11.02 -14.39
N TYR A 133 -11.14 10.12 -14.35
CA TYR A 133 -9.75 10.42 -14.69
C TYR A 133 -9.33 9.96 -16.09
N LYS A 134 -10.25 9.39 -16.86
CA LYS A 134 -9.99 8.91 -18.22
C LYS A 134 -9.43 10.04 -19.10
N GLY A 135 -8.29 9.79 -19.70
CA GLY A 135 -7.64 10.73 -20.62
C GLY A 135 -6.97 11.95 -19.98
N MET A 136 -6.89 12.01 -18.65
CA MET A 136 -6.20 13.13 -17.96
C MET A 136 -4.68 12.99 -17.94
N ASP A 137 -4.15 11.79 -18.17
CA ASP A 137 -2.69 11.56 -18.22
C ASP A 137 -2.20 11.58 -19.67
N SER A 138 -1.29 12.51 -19.98
CA SER A 138 -0.65 12.64 -21.29
C SER A 138 0.28 11.43 -21.64
N ASN A 139 0.69 10.65 -20.65
CA ASN A 139 1.54 9.47 -20.83
C ASN A 139 0.76 8.16 -21.03
N GLY A 140 -0.55 8.23 -21.25
CA GLY A 140 -1.41 7.07 -21.49
C GLY A 140 -1.66 6.19 -20.25
N LYS A 141 -1.41 6.71 -19.05
CA LYS A 141 -1.77 6.00 -17.81
C LYS A 141 -3.26 6.09 -17.55
N LEU A 142 -3.81 5.02 -16.98
CA LEU A 142 -5.22 4.95 -16.59
C LEU A 142 -5.55 5.95 -15.47
N LEU A 143 -4.62 6.12 -14.53
CA LEU A 143 -4.73 6.98 -13.36
C LEU A 143 -3.51 7.90 -13.26
N PRO A 144 -3.69 9.23 -13.21
CA PRO A 144 -2.59 10.20 -13.13
C PRO A 144 -2.02 10.27 -11.70
N MET A 145 -1.19 9.30 -11.31
CA MET A 145 -0.70 9.12 -9.94
C MET A 145 0.33 10.17 -9.53
N LEU A 146 0.10 10.85 -8.39
CA LEU A 146 1.12 11.65 -7.71
C LEU A 146 2.23 10.76 -7.13
N THR A 147 3.37 11.35 -6.72
CA THR A 147 4.41 10.59 -6.03
C THR A 147 3.89 10.03 -4.69
N LYS A 148 4.43 8.88 -4.27
CA LYS A 148 4.04 8.21 -3.03
C LYS A 148 4.21 9.10 -1.79
N GLU A 149 5.29 9.87 -1.78
CA GLU A 149 5.61 10.83 -0.72
C GLU A 149 4.58 11.95 -0.66
N SER A 150 4.17 12.49 -1.82
CA SER A 150 3.15 13.50 -1.92
C SER A 150 1.79 12.99 -1.44
N MET A 151 1.38 11.80 -1.91
CA MET A 151 0.12 11.19 -1.46
C MET A 151 0.10 10.93 0.04
N ASN A 152 1.18 10.37 0.61
CA ASN A 152 1.26 10.14 2.05
C ASN A 152 1.25 11.44 2.85
N ARG A 153 1.84 12.52 2.34
CA ARG A 153 1.77 13.85 2.96
C ARG A 153 0.34 14.40 2.96
N HIS A 154 -0.39 14.24 1.85
CA HIS A 154 -1.81 14.60 1.78
C HIS A 154 -2.66 13.77 2.73
N LEU A 155 -2.52 12.44 2.72
CA LEU A 155 -3.26 11.53 3.60
C LEU A 155 -3.10 11.86 5.08
N LYS A 156 -1.90 12.24 5.53
CA LYS A 156 -1.67 12.68 6.92
C LYS A 156 -2.45 13.94 7.30
N LYS A 157 -2.60 14.89 6.36
CA LYS A 157 -3.41 16.10 6.61
C LYS A 157 -4.89 15.77 6.55
N MET A 158 -5.30 14.95 5.60
CA MET A 158 -6.68 14.54 5.40
C MET A 158 -7.21 13.75 6.60
N SER A 159 -6.39 12.88 7.23
CA SER A 159 -6.81 12.14 8.43
C SER A 159 -7.24 13.08 9.56
N VAL A 160 -6.54 14.20 9.75
CA VAL A 160 -6.92 15.21 10.75
C VAL A 160 -8.23 15.91 10.34
N MET A 161 -8.39 16.26 9.06
CA MET A 161 -9.58 16.97 8.56
C MET A 161 -10.86 16.15 8.69
N CYS A 162 -10.80 14.82 8.55
CA CYS A 162 -11.95 13.94 8.74
C CYS A 162 -12.06 13.31 10.14
N GLY A 163 -11.33 13.86 11.12
CA GLY A 163 -11.42 13.45 12.52
C GLY A 163 -10.87 12.05 12.82
N ILE A 164 -9.92 11.57 12.02
CA ILE A 164 -9.20 10.32 12.29
C ILE A 164 -7.93 10.65 13.08
N ASN A 165 -7.89 10.23 14.35
CA ASN A 165 -6.85 10.59 15.32
C ASN A 165 -5.53 9.80 15.14
N ARG A 166 -5.23 9.35 13.90
CA ARG A 166 -3.99 8.68 13.54
C ARG A 166 -3.59 8.99 12.10
N PRO A 167 -2.28 8.98 11.80
CA PRO A 167 -1.82 9.21 10.43
C PRO A 167 -2.23 8.04 9.53
N ILE A 168 -2.80 8.37 8.37
CA ILE A 168 -3.11 7.43 7.30
C ILE A 168 -1.93 7.38 6.33
N SER A 169 -1.61 6.19 5.83
CA SER A 169 -0.66 5.98 4.74
C SER A 169 -1.33 5.21 3.61
N PHE A 170 -0.86 5.40 2.37
CA PHE A 170 -1.48 4.77 1.20
C PHE A 170 -1.51 3.24 1.27
N HIS A 171 -0.52 2.64 1.94
CA HIS A 171 -0.46 1.18 2.12
C HIS A 171 -1.65 0.62 2.93
N GLN A 172 -2.25 1.43 3.79
CA GLN A 172 -3.40 1.01 4.61
C GLN A 172 -4.66 0.77 3.76
N ALA A 173 -4.79 1.40 2.59
CA ALA A 173 -5.91 1.17 1.69
C ALA A 173 -6.15 -0.33 1.37
N ARG A 174 -5.08 -1.13 1.25
CA ARG A 174 -5.22 -2.57 0.99
C ARG A 174 -5.72 -3.38 2.18
N HIS A 175 -5.72 -2.81 3.37
CA HIS A 175 -6.14 -3.46 4.60
C HIS A 175 -7.50 -2.96 5.07
N THR A 176 -7.97 -1.89 4.45
CA THR A 176 -9.29 -1.30 4.60
C THR A 176 -10.29 -1.98 3.66
#